data_5ad6afe3d7ba3c7946ca6c3d49100b63
#
_entry.id   5ad6afe3d7ba3c7946ca6c3d49100b63
#
_cell.length_a   1.000
_cell.length_b   1.000
_cell.length_c   1.000
_cell.angle_alpha   90.00
_cell.angle_beta   90.00
_cell.angle_gamma   90.00
#
_symmetry.space_group_name_H-M   'P 1'
#
loop_
_entity.id
_entity.type
_entity.pdbx_description
1 polymer ?
#
loop_
_entity_poly.entity_id
_entity_poly.type
_entity_poly.pdbx_seq_one_letter_code
_entity_poly.pdbx_strand_id
1 'polypeptide(L)'
;MELSDLIEVTRVRDAFMRKGPRPAQIGDICIFEEFWLLHKAVDRVLCEPISKENPQRGGLLALKCKNFLLIIFEIGDLEICRATARTIEALSNINGFLHDYAFFYNSPFTILDDGWSAFDPEQEFARLMLSTDAFRISSVNEKFSVCPSYPEKLIVPKGIGDDYLKISATFRESGRFPVLSYFHKETRSPLVRCSQPLIGPTNRRCREDETILNSLITINRGYIIDTRSKSSATSAKAKGGGAEPQGNYRQWRYIQCPIPRQREIHDALTRMVDVCSERKVTSDRWVSRVGQAGWLSAVAASLEAAANVAQCIYSEGLKEVPVVIHGGDGLDSTLIASSLSQILLDSDARTIRGFESVIEREWICAGHPFSLRNNHCAYAEGTVTGPFESPVFLVFLDAVHQMISQYPMSFEFDENFLIFLFEHAYASEFGSFLGNSEKEKKEHGIRKKTVSLWSHVHHPENMKQFVNVCYDPTTGVIWPSIAPQCIKIWDRLFFRWQRPDNSWSKPETETIQSLADHWKLREKELTAKASSLRRNVIELSRELRVSSPI
;
A
#
# COMPACT_ATOMS: atom_id res chain seq x y z
N MET A 1 -14.72 -25.24 -16.00
CA MET A 1 -13.57 -25.15 -16.91
C MET A 1 -12.36 -25.55 -16.09
N GLU A 2 -11.72 -26.64 -16.43
CA GLU A 2 -10.49 -27.06 -15.75
C GLU A 2 -9.33 -26.21 -16.26
N LEU A 3 -8.29 -26.03 -15.42
CA LEU A 3 -7.09 -25.27 -15.82
C LEU A 3 -6.43 -25.85 -17.08
N SER A 4 -6.49 -27.16 -17.25
CA SER A 4 -6.03 -27.88 -18.46
C SER A 4 -6.68 -27.38 -19.75
N ASP A 5 -7.93 -26.93 -19.70
CA ASP A 5 -8.67 -26.45 -20.88
C ASP A 5 -8.15 -25.09 -21.40
N LEU A 6 -7.38 -24.37 -20.56
CA LEU A 6 -6.80 -23.07 -20.91
C LEU A 6 -5.40 -23.18 -21.52
N ILE A 7 -4.78 -24.37 -21.47
CA ILE A 7 -3.38 -24.56 -21.87
C ILE A 7 -3.33 -25.12 -23.28
N GLU A 8 -3.05 -24.26 -24.27
CA GLU A 8 -2.79 -24.67 -25.66
C GLU A 8 -1.33 -25.09 -25.87
N VAL A 9 -0.39 -24.51 -25.10
CA VAL A 9 1.05 -24.76 -25.22
C VAL A 9 1.67 -24.92 -23.84
N THR A 10 2.29 -26.08 -23.58
CA THR A 10 2.99 -26.37 -22.33
C THR A 10 4.50 -26.10 -22.41
N ARG A 11 5.09 -26.10 -23.61
CA ARG A 11 6.51 -25.87 -23.83
C ARG A 11 6.76 -25.29 -25.21
N VAL A 12 7.60 -24.27 -25.27
CA VAL A 12 8.08 -23.68 -26.53
C VAL A 12 9.55 -24.06 -26.71
N ARG A 13 9.91 -24.53 -27.90
CA ARG A 13 11.33 -24.77 -28.30
C ARG A 13 11.81 -23.58 -29.13
N ASP A 14 13.13 -23.35 -29.13
CA ASP A 14 13.79 -22.32 -29.94
C ASP A 14 13.20 -20.89 -29.72
N ALA A 15 12.88 -20.56 -28.47
CA ALA A 15 12.49 -19.23 -28.07
C ALA A 15 13.72 -18.45 -27.56
N PHE A 16 13.90 -17.23 -28.05
CA PHE A 16 15.01 -16.35 -27.66
C PHE A 16 14.51 -15.11 -26.93
N MET A 17 15.05 -14.84 -25.73
CA MET A 17 14.71 -13.64 -24.99
C MET A 17 15.44 -12.43 -25.57
N ARG A 18 14.73 -11.48 -26.18
CA ARG A 18 15.28 -10.21 -26.69
C ARG A 18 15.38 -9.12 -25.63
N LYS A 19 14.47 -9.13 -24.66
CA LYS A 19 14.42 -8.16 -23.57
C LYS A 19 13.84 -8.83 -22.31
N GLY A 20 14.51 -8.64 -21.18
CA GLY A 20 14.11 -9.20 -19.89
C GLY A 20 15.12 -8.84 -18.81
N PRO A 21 15.04 -9.47 -17.64
CA PRO A 21 16.06 -9.34 -16.60
C PRO A 21 17.44 -9.71 -17.17
N ARG A 22 18.47 -9.01 -16.74
CA ARG A 22 19.84 -9.31 -17.23
C ARG A 22 20.27 -10.67 -16.73
N PRO A 23 20.78 -11.57 -17.61
CA PRO A 23 21.58 -12.68 -17.13
C PRO A 23 22.84 -12.12 -16.46
N ALA A 24 23.26 -12.74 -15.38
CA ALA A 24 24.55 -12.44 -14.78
C ALA A 24 25.64 -12.77 -15.80
N GLN A 25 26.42 -11.78 -16.22
CA GLN A 25 27.50 -11.95 -17.19
C GLN A 25 28.81 -12.10 -16.41
N ILE A 26 29.36 -13.28 -16.43
CA ILE A 26 30.69 -13.58 -15.88
C ILE A 26 31.60 -13.94 -17.04
N GLY A 27 32.39 -12.99 -17.52
CA GLY A 27 33.22 -13.14 -18.70
C GLY A 27 32.43 -13.42 -19.98
N ASP A 28 32.90 -14.30 -20.85
CA ASP A 28 32.25 -14.67 -22.12
C ASP A 28 31.12 -15.72 -21.94
N ILE A 29 30.83 -16.16 -20.72
CA ILE A 29 29.80 -17.15 -20.43
C ILE A 29 28.56 -16.43 -19.87
N CYS A 30 27.47 -16.47 -20.64
CA CYS A 30 26.13 -16.06 -20.14
C CYS A 30 25.54 -17.23 -19.36
N ILE A 31 25.50 -17.12 -18.03
CA ILE A 31 24.76 -18.05 -17.19
C ILE A 31 23.33 -17.48 -17.10
N PHE A 32 22.36 -18.19 -17.67
CA PHE A 32 20.94 -17.91 -17.47
C PHE A 32 20.57 -18.52 -16.12
N GLU A 33 20.34 -17.67 -15.12
CA GLU A 33 19.62 -18.07 -13.92
C GLU A 33 18.20 -18.50 -14.32
N GLU A 34 17.65 -19.54 -13.67
CA GLU A 34 16.27 -19.91 -13.86
C GLU A 34 15.39 -18.72 -13.52
N PHE A 35 14.63 -18.24 -14.50
CA PHE A 35 13.71 -17.12 -14.34
C PHE A 35 12.29 -17.64 -14.22
N TRP A 36 11.66 -17.36 -13.10
CA TRP A 36 10.27 -17.70 -12.80
C TRP A 36 9.39 -16.46 -12.84
N LEU A 37 8.26 -16.57 -13.50
CA LEU A 37 7.24 -15.52 -13.54
C LEU A 37 5.88 -16.15 -13.26
N LEU A 38 5.20 -15.66 -12.22
CA LEU A 38 3.82 -16.04 -11.96
C LEU A 38 2.93 -15.53 -13.09
N HIS A 39 2.02 -16.34 -13.62
CA HIS A 39 1.06 -15.90 -14.64
C HIS A 39 0.27 -14.67 -14.17
N LYS A 40 -0.11 -14.62 -12.89
CA LYS A 40 -0.79 -13.49 -12.26
C LYS A 40 0.01 -12.18 -12.33
N ALA A 41 1.32 -12.23 -12.43
CA ALA A 41 2.18 -11.04 -12.58
C ALA A 41 2.09 -10.41 -13.98
N VAL A 42 1.61 -11.14 -14.98
CA VAL A 42 1.43 -10.62 -16.34
C VAL A 42 0.16 -9.76 -16.38
N ASP A 43 0.31 -8.52 -16.83
CA ASP A 43 -0.78 -7.54 -16.97
C ASP A 43 -1.37 -7.54 -18.39
N ARG A 44 -0.48 -7.67 -19.39
CA ARG A 44 -0.86 -7.69 -20.80
C ARG A 44 0.09 -8.56 -21.64
N VAL A 45 -0.50 -9.29 -22.56
CA VAL A 45 0.22 -10.11 -23.55
C VAL A 45 0.05 -9.49 -24.93
N LEU A 46 1.14 -9.33 -25.68
CA LEU A 46 1.10 -8.87 -27.07
C LEU A 46 1.84 -9.88 -27.93
N CYS A 47 1.25 -10.21 -29.09
CA CYS A 47 1.88 -11.08 -30.08
C CYS A 47 1.84 -10.40 -31.45
N GLU A 48 3.03 -10.14 -32.01
CA GLU A 48 3.18 -9.49 -33.30
C GLU A 48 4.11 -10.32 -34.20
N PRO A 49 3.90 -10.36 -35.52
CA PRO A 49 4.85 -11.00 -36.44
C PRO A 49 6.20 -10.25 -36.43
N ILE A 50 7.31 -10.98 -36.51
CA ILE A 50 8.67 -10.39 -36.58
C ILE A 50 8.81 -9.47 -37.78
N SER A 51 8.21 -9.86 -38.92
CA SER A 51 8.15 -9.07 -40.15
C SER A 51 6.73 -9.04 -40.68
N LYS A 52 6.22 -7.85 -40.97
CA LYS A 52 4.90 -7.70 -41.61
C LYS A 52 4.90 -8.20 -43.07
N GLU A 53 6.05 -8.16 -43.73
CA GLU A 53 6.22 -8.61 -45.13
C GLU A 53 6.36 -10.13 -45.23
N ASN A 54 6.92 -10.78 -44.20
CA ASN A 54 7.08 -12.23 -44.14
C ASN A 54 6.67 -12.79 -42.78
N PRO A 55 5.35 -13.03 -42.57
CA PRO A 55 4.84 -13.55 -41.29
C PRO A 55 5.39 -14.93 -40.89
N GLN A 56 5.89 -15.72 -41.88
CA GLN A 56 6.45 -17.07 -41.62
C GLN A 56 7.77 -17.01 -40.84
N ARG A 57 8.38 -15.84 -40.69
CA ARG A 57 9.61 -15.64 -39.93
C ARG A 57 9.47 -15.80 -38.41
N GLY A 58 8.25 -16.02 -37.92
CA GLY A 58 7.95 -16.18 -36.51
C GLY A 58 7.25 -14.97 -35.89
N GLY A 59 7.09 -15.00 -34.56
CA GLY A 59 6.39 -13.99 -33.76
C GLY A 59 7.25 -13.41 -32.63
N LEU A 60 6.93 -12.18 -32.26
CA LEU A 60 7.41 -11.53 -31.04
C LEU A 60 6.30 -11.63 -30.00
N LEU A 61 6.60 -12.28 -28.88
CA LEU A 61 5.74 -12.36 -27.71
C LEU A 61 6.25 -11.34 -26.67
N ALA A 62 5.46 -10.32 -26.40
CA ALA A 62 5.79 -9.33 -25.37
C ALA A 62 4.87 -9.49 -24.17
N LEU A 63 5.47 -9.70 -23.00
CA LEU A 63 4.79 -9.77 -21.70
C LEU A 63 5.05 -8.47 -20.94
N LYS A 64 3.99 -7.70 -20.70
CA LYS A 64 4.01 -6.53 -19.85
C LYS A 64 3.51 -6.93 -18.47
N CYS A 65 4.37 -6.81 -17.46
CA CYS A 65 4.07 -7.25 -16.11
C CYS A 65 3.57 -6.11 -15.21
N LYS A 66 2.80 -6.45 -14.19
CA LYS A 66 2.21 -5.50 -13.22
C LYS A 66 3.26 -4.71 -12.43
N ASN A 67 4.47 -5.26 -12.29
CA ASN A 67 5.63 -4.59 -11.68
C ASN A 67 6.47 -3.81 -12.69
N PHE A 68 5.91 -3.46 -13.86
CA PHE A 68 6.51 -2.70 -14.96
C PHE A 68 7.63 -3.42 -15.72
N LEU A 69 7.88 -4.70 -15.43
CA LEU A 69 8.80 -5.54 -16.20
C LEU A 69 8.23 -5.77 -17.60
N LEU A 70 9.07 -5.60 -18.61
CA LEU A 70 8.77 -5.92 -20.00
C LEU A 70 9.72 -7.02 -20.48
N ILE A 71 9.15 -8.16 -20.85
CA ILE A 71 9.89 -9.29 -21.42
C ILE A 71 9.47 -9.47 -22.87
N ILE A 72 10.41 -9.68 -23.78
CA ILE A 72 10.12 -9.92 -25.18
C ILE A 72 10.84 -11.20 -25.60
N PHE A 73 10.07 -12.18 -26.06
CA PHE A 73 10.56 -13.41 -26.65
C PHE A 73 10.39 -13.37 -28.17
N GLU A 74 11.34 -13.94 -28.88
CA GLU A 74 11.25 -14.28 -30.29
C GLU A 74 10.98 -15.77 -30.41
N ILE A 75 9.90 -16.14 -31.09
CA ILE A 75 9.46 -17.52 -31.32
C ILE A 75 9.43 -17.75 -32.82
N GLY A 76 10.16 -18.77 -33.30
CA GLY A 76 10.38 -19.02 -34.74
C GLY A 76 9.10 -19.37 -35.52
N ASP A 77 8.03 -19.75 -34.86
CA ASP A 77 6.72 -20.04 -35.46
C ASP A 77 5.65 -19.08 -34.95
N LEU A 78 4.95 -18.38 -35.84
CA LEU A 78 3.94 -17.39 -35.47
C LEU A 78 2.69 -18.03 -34.85
N GLU A 79 2.28 -19.22 -35.28
CA GLU A 79 1.10 -19.90 -34.72
C GLU A 79 1.39 -20.41 -33.31
N ILE A 80 2.59 -20.95 -33.09
CA ILE A 80 3.04 -21.30 -31.73
C ILE A 80 3.12 -20.05 -30.85
N CYS A 81 3.63 -18.93 -31.37
CA CYS A 81 3.67 -17.66 -30.67
C CYS A 81 2.25 -17.20 -30.24
N ARG A 82 1.28 -17.26 -31.14
CA ARG A 82 -0.13 -16.90 -30.87
C ARG A 82 -0.77 -17.84 -29.86
N ALA A 83 -0.57 -19.14 -29.98
CA ALA A 83 -1.08 -20.13 -29.04
C ALA A 83 -0.48 -19.93 -27.63
N THR A 84 0.82 -19.64 -27.56
CA THR A 84 1.51 -19.30 -26.31
C THR A 84 0.94 -18.01 -25.68
N ALA A 85 0.71 -16.99 -26.51
CA ALA A 85 0.10 -15.74 -26.05
C ALA A 85 -1.28 -15.97 -25.45
N ARG A 86 -2.17 -16.72 -26.16
CA ARG A 86 -3.51 -17.06 -25.65
C ARG A 86 -3.46 -17.85 -24.36
N THR A 87 -2.55 -18.82 -24.24
CA THR A 87 -2.37 -19.60 -23.00
C THR A 87 -1.99 -18.71 -21.83
N ILE A 88 -0.97 -17.85 -22.00
CA ILE A 88 -0.52 -16.95 -20.91
C ILE A 88 -1.62 -15.94 -20.57
N GLU A 89 -2.30 -15.37 -21.56
CA GLU A 89 -3.40 -14.42 -21.35
C GLU A 89 -4.56 -15.07 -20.59
N ALA A 90 -4.93 -16.29 -20.96
CA ALA A 90 -5.98 -17.04 -20.27
C ALA A 90 -5.62 -17.34 -18.81
N LEU A 91 -4.38 -17.78 -18.55
CA LEU A 91 -3.90 -18.09 -17.19
C LEU A 91 -3.68 -16.85 -16.32
N SER A 92 -3.32 -15.71 -16.91
CA SER A 92 -3.13 -14.45 -16.14
C SER A 92 -4.46 -13.77 -15.79
N ASN A 93 -5.54 -14.06 -16.50
CA ASN A 93 -6.88 -13.46 -16.32
C ASN A 93 -7.91 -14.43 -15.72
N ILE A 94 -7.48 -15.45 -14.98
CA ILE A 94 -8.40 -16.37 -14.29
C ILE A 94 -9.24 -15.60 -13.28
N ASN A 95 -10.57 -15.68 -13.44
CA ASN A 95 -11.50 -15.09 -12.50
C ASN A 95 -11.52 -15.87 -11.17
N GLY A 96 -11.32 -15.15 -10.08
CA GLY A 96 -11.31 -15.71 -8.73
C GLY A 96 -9.93 -16.17 -8.28
N PHE A 97 -9.64 -15.95 -7.02
CA PHE A 97 -8.31 -16.17 -6.44
C PHE A 97 -8.05 -17.62 -5.98
N LEU A 98 -9.02 -18.53 -6.06
CA LEU A 98 -8.85 -19.93 -5.63
C LEU A 98 -7.86 -20.73 -6.49
N HIS A 99 -7.55 -20.22 -7.68
CA HIS A 99 -6.55 -20.79 -8.58
C HIS A 99 -5.20 -20.08 -8.51
N ASP A 100 -5.06 -19.08 -7.61
CA ASP A 100 -3.80 -18.39 -7.42
C ASP A 100 -2.75 -19.35 -6.85
N TYR A 101 -1.50 -19.16 -7.27
CA TYR A 101 -0.39 -20.03 -6.90
C TYR A 101 -0.19 -20.18 -5.39
N ALA A 102 -0.60 -19.19 -4.61
CA ALA A 102 -0.52 -19.21 -3.15
C ALA A 102 -1.19 -20.44 -2.50
N PHE A 103 -2.22 -21.03 -3.11
CA PHE A 103 -2.86 -22.27 -2.61
C PHE A 103 -2.06 -23.54 -2.91
N PHE A 104 -1.06 -23.45 -3.79
CA PHE A 104 -0.23 -24.57 -4.24
C PHE A 104 1.23 -24.38 -3.82
N TYR A 105 1.55 -23.23 -3.20
CA TYR A 105 2.91 -22.91 -2.79
C TYR A 105 3.34 -23.73 -1.59
N ASN A 106 4.50 -24.39 -1.72
CA ASN A 106 5.20 -25.03 -0.62
C ASN A 106 6.46 -24.22 -0.31
N SER A 107 6.58 -23.73 0.90
CA SER A 107 7.73 -22.93 1.31
C SER A 107 9.04 -23.74 1.19
N PRO A 108 10.05 -23.25 0.46
CA PRO A 108 11.36 -23.88 0.39
C PRO A 108 12.18 -23.68 1.68
N PHE A 109 11.74 -22.81 2.57
CA PHE A 109 12.39 -22.52 3.85
C PHE A 109 11.53 -23.00 5.01
N THR A 110 12.17 -23.30 6.14
CA THR A 110 11.47 -23.65 7.38
C THR A 110 10.78 -22.41 7.94
N ILE A 111 9.48 -22.48 8.13
CA ILE A 111 8.71 -21.39 8.77
C ILE A 111 9.09 -21.38 10.25
N LEU A 112 9.85 -20.38 10.66
CA LEU A 112 10.29 -20.19 12.05
C LEU A 112 9.25 -19.43 12.88
N ASP A 113 8.53 -18.52 12.24
CA ASP A 113 7.45 -17.71 12.83
C ASP A 113 6.25 -17.77 11.88
N ASP A 114 5.11 -18.23 12.38
CA ASP A 114 3.89 -18.25 11.58
C ASP A 114 3.34 -16.83 11.47
N GLY A 115 3.56 -16.21 10.33
CA GLY A 115 3.12 -14.86 10.07
C GLY A 115 1.60 -14.64 10.13
N TRP A 116 0.79 -15.70 10.08
CA TRP A 116 -0.65 -15.59 10.33
C TRP A 116 -0.97 -15.35 11.81
N SER A 117 -0.08 -15.73 12.71
CA SER A 117 -0.18 -15.49 14.16
C SER A 117 0.59 -14.24 14.61
N ALA A 118 1.43 -13.65 13.73
CA ALA A 118 2.22 -12.46 14.06
C ALA A 118 1.33 -11.22 14.31
N PHE A 119 0.18 -11.14 13.65
CA PHE A 119 -0.85 -10.15 13.91
C PHE A 119 -2.09 -10.83 14.52
N ASP A 120 -2.28 -10.63 15.82
CA ASP A 120 -3.51 -10.99 16.52
C ASP A 120 -4.37 -9.74 16.70
N PRO A 121 -5.55 -9.64 16.05
CA PRO A 121 -6.43 -8.48 16.17
C PRO A 121 -6.79 -8.13 17.62
N GLU A 122 -6.98 -9.11 18.51
CA GLU A 122 -7.35 -8.84 19.90
C GLU A 122 -6.20 -8.22 20.70
N GLN A 123 -5.00 -8.73 20.51
CA GLN A 123 -3.79 -8.18 21.15
C GLN A 123 -3.50 -6.78 20.63
N GLU A 124 -3.61 -6.56 19.32
CA GLU A 124 -3.40 -5.26 18.71
C GLU A 124 -4.46 -4.24 19.17
N PHE A 125 -5.72 -4.66 19.27
CA PHE A 125 -6.79 -3.83 19.79
C PHE A 125 -6.58 -3.50 21.28
N ALA A 126 -6.14 -4.47 22.08
CA ALA A 126 -5.76 -4.21 23.46
C ALA A 126 -4.60 -3.22 23.56
N ARG A 127 -3.58 -3.36 22.70
CA ARG A 127 -2.44 -2.43 22.61
C ARG A 127 -2.89 -0.99 22.31
N LEU A 128 -3.79 -0.80 21.36
CA LEU A 128 -4.34 0.52 21.01
C LEU A 128 -5.14 1.14 22.18
N MET A 129 -5.77 0.31 23.01
CA MET A 129 -6.59 0.76 24.13
C MET A 129 -5.84 0.86 25.47
N LEU A 130 -4.54 0.48 25.52
CA LEU A 130 -3.75 0.48 26.78
C LEU A 130 -3.77 1.81 27.53
N SER A 131 -3.90 2.92 26.81
CA SER A 131 -3.85 4.29 27.38
C SER A 131 -5.22 4.93 27.55
N THR A 132 -6.32 4.19 27.35
CA THR A 132 -7.68 4.74 27.39
C THR A 132 -8.72 3.71 27.81
N ASP A 133 -9.68 4.16 28.65
CA ASP A 133 -10.87 3.39 29.01
C ASP A 133 -12.12 3.81 28.21
N ALA A 134 -11.96 4.74 27.25
CA ALA A 134 -13.08 5.31 26.50
C ALA A 134 -13.64 4.35 25.42
N PHE A 135 -12.94 3.26 25.11
CA PHE A 135 -13.30 2.33 24.05
C PHE A 135 -13.46 0.90 24.57
N ARG A 136 -14.13 0.08 23.77
CA ARG A 136 -14.32 -1.36 24.00
C ARG A 136 -14.24 -2.13 22.70
N ILE A 137 -13.93 -3.41 22.77
CA ILE A 137 -14.08 -4.34 21.65
C ILE A 137 -15.56 -4.75 21.57
N SER A 138 -16.15 -4.61 20.37
CA SER A 138 -17.52 -5.05 20.08
C SER A 138 -17.50 -6.21 19.09
N SER A 139 -18.36 -7.19 19.33
CA SER A 139 -18.67 -8.30 18.42
C SER A 139 -19.93 -8.04 17.60
N VAL A 140 -20.38 -6.78 17.45
CA VAL A 140 -21.60 -6.43 16.73
C VAL A 140 -21.62 -6.94 15.29
N ASN A 141 -20.42 -7.12 14.69
CA ASN A 141 -20.25 -7.63 13.34
C ASN A 141 -19.95 -9.15 13.30
N GLU A 142 -20.30 -9.91 14.34
CA GLU A 142 -20.13 -11.35 14.34
C GLU A 142 -20.77 -11.98 13.08
N LYS A 143 -20.07 -12.91 12.46
CA LYS A 143 -20.43 -13.52 11.17
C LYS A 143 -20.61 -12.50 10.03
N PHE A 144 -19.97 -11.34 10.14
CA PHE A 144 -20.02 -10.25 9.15
C PHE A 144 -21.45 -9.76 8.85
N SER A 145 -22.32 -9.81 9.85
CA SER A 145 -23.77 -9.61 9.70
C SER A 145 -24.18 -8.14 9.51
N VAL A 146 -23.37 -7.18 9.97
CA VAL A 146 -23.66 -5.74 9.90
C VAL A 146 -22.91 -5.06 8.76
N CYS A 147 -21.61 -5.36 8.64
CA CYS A 147 -20.74 -4.79 7.59
C CYS A 147 -19.83 -5.89 7.04
N PRO A 148 -20.08 -6.40 5.82
CA PRO A 148 -19.30 -7.49 5.23
C PRO A 148 -17.82 -7.18 5.01
N SER A 149 -17.46 -5.89 4.85
CA SER A 149 -16.08 -5.46 4.63
C SER A 149 -15.31 -5.16 5.92
N TYR A 150 -15.96 -5.13 7.07
CA TYR A 150 -15.30 -5.00 8.37
C TYR A 150 -14.99 -6.38 8.98
N PRO A 151 -14.00 -6.48 9.88
CA PRO A 151 -13.74 -7.70 10.63
C PRO A 151 -14.86 -7.97 11.65
N GLU A 152 -14.90 -9.17 12.22
CA GLU A 152 -15.93 -9.56 13.18
C GLU A 152 -15.84 -8.77 14.50
N LYS A 153 -14.63 -8.39 14.92
CA LYS A 153 -14.38 -7.58 16.13
C LYS A 153 -13.90 -6.20 15.75
N LEU A 154 -14.41 -5.20 16.44
CA LEU A 154 -14.17 -3.78 16.15
C LEU A 154 -14.02 -2.99 17.46
N ILE A 155 -13.23 -1.93 17.42
CA ILE A 155 -13.10 -1.02 18.56
C ILE A 155 -14.10 0.13 18.39
N VAL A 156 -14.95 0.30 19.38
CA VAL A 156 -16.03 1.30 19.38
C VAL A 156 -16.06 2.06 20.71
N PRO A 157 -16.70 3.24 20.81
CA PRO A 157 -16.83 3.95 22.07
C PRO A 157 -17.55 3.11 23.12
N LYS A 158 -17.01 3.07 24.35
CA LYS A 158 -17.48 2.20 25.45
C LYS A 158 -18.93 2.48 25.86
N GLY A 159 -19.33 3.75 25.83
CA GLY A 159 -20.69 4.18 26.22
C GLY A 159 -21.76 3.90 25.16
N ILE A 160 -21.41 3.37 23.98
CA ILE A 160 -22.34 3.13 22.88
C ILE A 160 -22.74 1.64 22.84
N GLY A 161 -24.04 1.37 22.87
CA GLY A 161 -24.60 0.03 22.71
C GLY A 161 -24.55 -0.45 21.25
N ASP A 162 -24.53 -1.76 21.06
CA ASP A 162 -24.45 -2.38 19.72
C ASP A 162 -25.66 -2.06 18.83
N ASP A 163 -26.83 -1.77 19.40
CA ASP A 163 -28.01 -1.36 18.63
C ASP A 163 -27.81 -0.01 17.94
N TYR A 164 -27.12 0.94 18.59
CA TYR A 164 -26.75 2.22 17.96
C TYR A 164 -25.81 2.00 16.77
N LEU A 165 -24.87 1.06 16.90
CA LEU A 165 -23.93 0.73 15.82
C LEU A 165 -24.66 0.11 14.61
N LYS A 166 -25.62 -0.79 14.85
CA LYS A 166 -26.45 -1.38 13.79
C LYS A 166 -27.29 -0.32 13.06
N ILE A 167 -27.89 0.62 13.79
CA ILE A 167 -28.68 1.71 13.21
C ILE A 167 -27.76 2.65 12.41
N SER A 168 -26.60 3.05 12.97
CA SER A 168 -25.60 3.85 12.26
C SER A 168 -25.13 3.16 10.98
N ALA A 169 -24.95 1.84 10.99
CA ALA A 169 -24.57 1.07 9.80
C ALA A 169 -25.61 1.24 8.67
N THR A 170 -26.89 1.36 8.95
CA THR A 170 -27.92 1.63 7.91
C THR A 170 -27.87 3.05 7.35
N PHE A 171 -27.13 3.94 8.02
CA PHE A 171 -26.95 5.33 7.62
C PHE A 171 -25.59 5.62 7.01
N ARG A 172 -24.64 4.68 7.09
CA ARG A 172 -23.31 4.78 6.49
C ARG A 172 -23.23 3.90 5.24
N GLU A 173 -22.54 4.38 4.22
CA GLU A 173 -22.32 3.65 2.97
C GLU A 173 -21.74 2.27 3.25
N SER A 174 -22.32 1.22 2.63
CA SER A 174 -21.90 -0.18 2.81
C SER A 174 -21.86 -0.67 4.27
N GLY A 175 -22.61 -0.02 5.16
CA GLY A 175 -22.66 -0.38 6.59
C GLY A 175 -21.41 -0.01 7.39
N ARG A 176 -20.51 0.79 6.86
CA ARG A 176 -19.21 1.11 7.49
C ARG A 176 -19.36 2.26 8.50
N PHE A 177 -19.91 1.92 9.66
CA PHE A 177 -20.10 2.83 10.80
C PHE A 177 -18.75 3.25 11.42
N PRO A 178 -18.73 4.32 12.27
CA PRO A 178 -17.51 4.82 12.89
C PRO A 178 -16.83 3.79 13.81
N VAL A 179 -15.52 3.53 13.56
CA VAL A 179 -14.68 2.62 14.34
C VAL A 179 -13.33 3.26 14.65
N LEU A 180 -12.76 2.97 15.81
CA LEU A 180 -11.43 3.45 16.17
C LEU A 180 -10.38 2.84 15.22
N SER A 181 -9.56 3.70 14.64
CA SER A 181 -8.41 3.36 13.81
C SER A 181 -7.09 3.46 14.61
N TYR A 182 -6.94 4.53 15.39
CA TYR A 182 -5.75 4.80 16.17
C TYR A 182 -6.07 5.66 17.40
N PHE A 183 -5.28 5.52 18.44
CA PHE A 183 -5.34 6.37 19.63
C PHE A 183 -3.97 6.94 19.93
N HIS A 184 -3.83 8.24 19.81
CA HIS A 184 -2.58 8.93 20.07
C HIS A 184 -2.39 9.12 21.58
N LYS A 185 -1.40 8.44 22.15
CA LYS A 185 -1.19 8.34 23.60
C LYS A 185 -0.89 9.68 24.29
N GLU A 186 -0.04 10.50 23.67
CA GLU A 186 0.44 11.75 24.26
C GLU A 186 -0.66 12.81 24.35
N THR A 187 -1.43 12.99 23.29
CA THR A 187 -2.53 13.95 23.25
C THR A 187 -3.88 13.35 23.69
N ARG A 188 -3.94 12.02 23.86
CA ARG A 188 -5.19 11.25 24.17
C ARG A 188 -6.27 11.46 23.13
N SER A 189 -5.90 11.67 21.88
CA SER A 189 -6.77 11.97 20.76
C SER A 189 -7.10 10.72 19.96
N PRO A 190 -8.39 10.36 19.79
CA PRO A 190 -8.80 9.24 18.98
C PRO A 190 -8.89 9.62 17.50
N LEU A 191 -8.42 8.74 16.64
CA LEU A 191 -8.64 8.73 15.20
C LEU A 191 -9.67 7.66 14.87
N VAL A 192 -10.77 8.07 14.26
CA VAL A 192 -11.90 7.21 13.89
C VAL A 192 -12.09 7.23 12.39
N ARG A 193 -12.41 6.12 11.79
CA ARG A 193 -12.74 6.03 10.36
C ARG A 193 -14.12 5.46 10.12
N CYS A 194 -14.76 5.91 9.04
CA CYS A 194 -16.05 5.41 8.58
C CYS A 194 -16.21 5.64 7.06
N SER A 195 -17.37 5.32 6.52
CA SER A 195 -17.81 5.77 5.20
C SER A 195 -18.66 7.03 5.25
N GLN A 196 -19.04 7.57 4.08
CA GLN A 196 -19.93 8.71 3.99
C GLN A 196 -21.31 8.42 4.62
N PRO A 197 -21.96 9.43 5.20
CA PRO A 197 -23.34 9.31 5.64
C PRO A 197 -24.31 9.33 4.44
N LEU A 198 -25.37 8.53 4.53
CA LEU A 198 -26.44 8.43 3.52
C LEU A 198 -27.53 9.49 3.76
N ILE A 199 -27.15 10.76 3.63
CA ILE A 199 -28.03 11.92 3.86
C ILE A 199 -28.96 12.14 2.69
N GLY A 200 -28.43 11.99 1.47
CA GLY A 200 -29.17 12.18 0.23
C GLY A 200 -29.70 13.60 0.01
N PRO A 201 -30.48 13.81 -1.05
CA PRO A 201 -31.10 15.10 -1.35
C PRO A 201 -32.16 15.52 -0.33
N THR A 202 -32.78 14.55 0.38
CA THR A 202 -33.81 14.76 1.40
C THR A 202 -33.25 15.18 2.76
N ASN A 203 -31.94 15.29 2.94
CA ASN A 203 -31.24 15.57 4.18
C ASN A 203 -31.65 14.62 5.33
N ARG A 204 -31.67 13.31 5.03
CA ARG A 204 -31.93 12.25 6.03
C ARG A 204 -31.02 12.43 7.24
N ARG A 205 -31.56 12.19 8.42
CA ARG A 205 -30.88 12.31 9.71
C ARG A 205 -30.86 10.97 10.45
N CYS A 206 -29.78 10.70 11.17
CA CYS A 206 -29.65 9.55 12.07
C CYS A 206 -29.12 10.04 13.42
N ARG A 207 -29.99 10.00 14.46
CA ARG A 207 -29.61 10.46 15.80
C ARG A 207 -28.60 9.55 16.48
N GLU A 208 -28.66 8.28 16.19
CA GLU A 208 -27.76 7.26 16.72
C GLU A 208 -26.34 7.50 16.21
N ASP A 209 -26.17 7.81 14.92
CA ASP A 209 -24.87 8.17 14.33
C ASP A 209 -24.30 9.46 14.94
N GLU A 210 -25.15 10.49 15.11
CA GLU A 210 -24.77 11.72 15.82
C GLU A 210 -24.34 11.43 17.26
N THR A 211 -25.02 10.54 17.96
CA THR A 211 -24.68 10.15 19.34
C THR A 211 -23.35 9.44 19.40
N ILE A 212 -23.06 8.52 18.44
CA ILE A 212 -21.77 7.84 18.36
C ILE A 212 -20.64 8.86 18.19
N LEU A 213 -20.76 9.78 17.22
CA LEU A 213 -19.70 10.77 17.01
C LEU A 213 -19.60 11.74 18.20
N ASN A 214 -20.70 12.21 18.75
CA ASN A 214 -20.66 13.12 19.88
C ASN A 214 -20.13 12.46 21.17
N SER A 215 -20.20 11.14 21.32
CA SER A 215 -19.59 10.42 22.44
C SER A 215 -18.07 10.48 22.46
N LEU A 216 -17.45 10.81 21.33
CA LEU A 216 -15.99 11.01 21.21
C LEU A 216 -15.55 12.39 21.71
N ILE A 217 -16.48 13.35 21.84
CA ILE A 217 -16.19 14.70 22.30
C ILE A 217 -16.10 14.69 23.82
N THR A 218 -14.95 15.09 24.34
CA THR A 218 -14.70 15.25 25.77
C THR A 218 -14.62 16.73 26.15
N ILE A 219 -13.53 17.39 25.80
CA ILE A 219 -13.23 18.78 26.16
C ILE A 219 -13.26 19.68 24.92
N ASN A 220 -12.64 19.22 23.83
CA ASN A 220 -12.44 20.02 22.64
C ASN A 220 -13.41 19.63 21.50
N ARG A 221 -13.60 20.56 20.56
CA ARG A 221 -14.31 20.26 19.31
C ARG A 221 -13.55 19.21 18.51
N GLY A 222 -14.31 18.34 17.84
CA GLY A 222 -13.73 17.35 16.94
C GLY A 222 -13.59 17.86 15.50
N TYR A 223 -12.86 17.10 14.70
CA TYR A 223 -12.70 17.34 13.27
C TYR A 223 -13.25 16.18 12.46
N ILE A 224 -13.98 16.50 11.39
CA ILE A 224 -14.39 15.55 10.35
C ILE A 224 -13.57 15.87 9.10
N ILE A 225 -12.76 14.92 8.68
CA ILE A 225 -11.92 15.03 7.48
C ILE A 225 -12.56 14.24 6.35
N ASP A 226 -13.01 14.95 5.31
CA ASP A 226 -13.54 14.35 4.09
C ASP A 226 -12.44 14.29 3.02
N THR A 227 -12.09 13.07 2.61
CA THR A 227 -11.04 12.83 1.60
C THR A 227 -11.54 13.02 0.16
N ARG A 228 -12.76 13.48 -0.04
CA ARG A 228 -13.34 13.78 -1.35
C ARG A 228 -13.21 15.25 -1.70
N SER A 229 -13.16 15.55 -3.00
CA SER A 229 -13.32 16.91 -3.50
C SER A 229 -14.75 17.41 -3.27
N LYS A 230 -14.93 18.73 -3.21
CA LYS A 230 -16.24 19.38 -3.05
C LYS A 230 -17.25 18.95 -4.13
N SER A 231 -16.79 18.82 -5.37
CA SER A 231 -17.63 18.34 -6.48
C SER A 231 -18.05 16.88 -6.30
N SER A 232 -17.13 16.01 -5.85
CA SER A 232 -17.44 14.61 -5.56
C SER A 232 -18.44 14.46 -4.42
N ALA A 233 -18.29 15.21 -3.33
CA ALA A 233 -19.21 15.20 -2.20
C ALA A 233 -20.62 15.69 -2.61
N THR A 234 -20.70 16.72 -3.44
CA THR A 234 -21.98 17.24 -3.98
C THR A 234 -22.65 16.20 -4.90
N SER A 235 -21.88 15.58 -5.80
CA SER A 235 -22.38 14.51 -6.67
C SER A 235 -22.84 13.29 -5.87
N ALA A 236 -22.11 12.91 -4.82
CA ALA A 236 -22.49 11.82 -3.94
C ALA A 236 -23.82 12.12 -3.22
N LYS A 237 -24.03 13.35 -2.76
CA LYS A 237 -25.29 13.77 -2.12
C LYS A 237 -26.49 13.60 -3.06
N ALA A 238 -26.35 13.93 -4.33
CA ALA A 238 -27.41 13.73 -5.33
C ALA A 238 -27.76 12.24 -5.54
N LYS A 239 -26.80 11.34 -5.26
CA LYS A 239 -26.94 9.88 -5.38
C LYS A 239 -27.30 9.17 -4.07
N GLY A 240 -27.63 9.90 -3.03
CA GLY A 240 -28.03 9.34 -1.73
C GLY A 240 -26.98 9.38 -0.63
N GLY A 241 -25.71 9.66 -0.95
CA GLY A 241 -24.62 9.88 0.01
C GLY A 241 -24.62 11.29 0.60
N GLY A 242 -23.48 11.80 0.98
CA GLY A 242 -23.35 13.18 1.47
C GLY A 242 -22.21 13.39 2.45
N ALA A 243 -22.30 14.48 3.19
CA ALA A 243 -21.37 14.84 4.27
C ALA A 243 -22.17 15.35 5.47
N GLU A 244 -21.63 15.28 6.66
CA GLU A 244 -22.26 15.63 7.92
C GLU A 244 -22.74 17.10 7.93
N PRO A 245 -24.05 17.37 8.04
CA PRO A 245 -24.56 18.74 8.08
C PRO A 245 -24.13 19.44 9.37
N GLN A 246 -23.52 20.59 9.27
CA GLN A 246 -23.01 21.34 10.43
C GLN A 246 -24.11 21.65 11.48
N GLY A 247 -25.38 21.80 11.05
CA GLY A 247 -26.51 21.99 11.95
C GLY A 247 -26.74 20.84 12.92
N ASN A 248 -26.43 19.61 12.52
CA ASN A 248 -26.58 18.39 13.34
C ASN A 248 -25.31 18.05 14.10
N TYR A 249 -24.13 18.34 13.52
CA TYR A 249 -22.81 18.04 14.08
C TYR A 249 -22.09 19.33 14.55
N ARG A 250 -22.75 20.10 15.43
CA ARG A 250 -22.31 21.47 15.84
C ARG A 250 -20.94 21.50 16.54
N GLN A 251 -20.57 20.43 17.19
CA GLN A 251 -19.28 20.31 17.90
C GLN A 251 -18.13 19.87 16.97
N TRP A 252 -18.43 19.62 15.70
CA TRP A 252 -17.50 19.12 14.71
C TRP A 252 -17.12 20.21 13.71
N ARG A 253 -15.84 20.31 13.38
CA ARG A 253 -15.31 21.14 12.31
C ARG A 253 -15.07 20.27 11.09
N TYR A 254 -15.70 20.59 9.99
CA TYR A 254 -15.57 19.87 8.73
C TYR A 254 -14.42 20.45 7.90
N ILE A 255 -13.48 19.59 7.44
CA ILE A 255 -12.33 19.92 6.62
C ILE A 255 -12.32 18.99 5.41
N GLN A 256 -12.11 19.55 4.23
CA GLN A 256 -11.91 18.78 3.01
C GLN A 256 -10.42 18.65 2.71
N CYS A 257 -9.95 17.39 2.57
CA CYS A 257 -8.58 17.04 2.19
C CYS A 257 -8.64 16.06 1.00
N PRO A 258 -8.86 16.56 -0.23
CA PRO A 258 -9.19 15.71 -1.37
C PRO A 258 -7.99 14.86 -1.81
N ILE A 259 -8.20 13.55 -1.83
CA ILE A 259 -7.33 12.55 -2.49
C ILE A 259 -7.99 12.18 -3.81
N PRO A 260 -7.24 12.05 -4.94
CA PRO A 260 -7.80 11.65 -6.21
C PRO A 260 -8.57 10.34 -6.14
N ARG A 261 -9.60 10.20 -6.98
CA ARG A 261 -10.42 8.98 -7.03
C ARG A 261 -9.68 7.86 -7.75
N GLN A 262 -10.15 6.64 -7.55
CA GLN A 262 -9.60 5.40 -8.12
C GLN A 262 -9.22 5.53 -9.61
N ARG A 263 -10.14 6.01 -10.44
CA ARG A 263 -9.90 6.19 -11.87
C ARG A 263 -8.81 7.23 -12.17
N GLU A 264 -8.81 8.33 -11.44
CA GLU A 264 -7.81 9.39 -11.59
C GLU A 264 -6.41 8.89 -11.22
N ILE A 265 -6.32 8.06 -10.16
CA ILE A 265 -5.07 7.40 -9.73
C ILE A 265 -4.61 6.39 -10.79
N HIS A 266 -5.51 5.57 -11.32
CA HIS A 266 -5.20 4.59 -12.37
C HIS A 266 -4.67 5.28 -13.63
N ASP A 267 -5.40 6.28 -14.13
CA ASP A 267 -5.00 7.06 -15.30
C ASP A 267 -3.64 7.77 -15.08
N ALA A 268 -3.38 8.23 -13.85
CA ALA A 268 -2.12 8.86 -13.48
C ALA A 268 -0.94 7.86 -13.50
N LEU A 269 -1.14 6.64 -12.99
CA LEU A 269 -0.12 5.59 -13.05
C LEU A 269 0.18 5.19 -14.49
N THR A 270 -0.85 4.97 -15.31
CA THR A 270 -0.68 4.62 -16.72
C THR A 270 0.17 5.65 -17.45
N ARG A 271 -0.18 6.94 -17.31
CA ARG A 271 0.60 8.03 -17.89
C ARG A 271 2.03 8.09 -17.34
N MET A 272 2.22 7.85 -16.04
CA MET A 272 3.55 7.87 -15.43
C MET A 272 4.45 6.76 -15.97
N VAL A 273 3.92 5.54 -16.07
CA VAL A 273 4.65 4.38 -16.64
C VAL A 273 4.98 4.61 -18.11
N ASP A 274 4.06 5.19 -18.89
CA ASP A 274 4.32 5.55 -20.28
C ASP A 274 5.45 6.56 -20.41
N VAL A 275 5.44 7.64 -19.61
CA VAL A 275 6.49 8.66 -19.61
C VAL A 275 7.84 8.07 -19.19
N CYS A 276 7.86 7.21 -18.18
CA CYS A 276 9.08 6.55 -17.73
C CYS A 276 9.61 5.54 -18.75
N SER A 277 8.75 4.96 -19.59
CA SER A 277 9.13 3.98 -20.61
C SER A 277 9.67 4.62 -21.90
N GLU A 278 9.45 5.90 -22.10
CA GLU A 278 9.78 6.62 -23.34
C GLU A 278 11.26 7.04 -23.38
N ARG A 279 11.98 6.59 -24.41
CA ARG A 279 13.44 6.76 -24.50
C ARG A 279 13.92 7.96 -25.34
N LYS A 280 13.03 8.54 -26.19
CA LYS A 280 13.41 9.57 -27.19
C LYS A 280 12.70 10.88 -26.94
N VAL A 281 12.87 11.48 -25.77
CA VAL A 281 12.26 12.77 -25.40
C VAL A 281 13.33 13.71 -24.87
N THR A 282 13.21 15.01 -25.16
CA THR A 282 14.06 16.03 -24.56
C THR A 282 13.76 16.19 -23.08
N SER A 283 14.75 16.58 -22.28
CA SER A 283 14.61 16.71 -20.82
C SER A 283 13.42 17.62 -20.43
N ASP A 284 13.26 18.77 -21.07
CA ASP A 284 12.17 19.72 -20.77
C ASP A 284 10.79 19.12 -21.04
N ARG A 285 10.65 18.42 -22.17
CA ARG A 285 9.41 17.75 -22.54
C ARG A 285 9.11 16.59 -21.59
N TRP A 286 10.13 15.86 -21.18
CA TRP A 286 10.00 14.76 -20.22
C TRP A 286 9.50 15.28 -18.86
N VAL A 287 10.16 16.30 -18.28
CA VAL A 287 9.74 16.93 -17.02
C VAL A 287 8.31 17.44 -17.09
N SER A 288 7.93 18.10 -18.19
CA SER A 288 6.54 18.58 -18.39
C SER A 288 5.54 17.42 -18.39
N ARG A 289 5.86 16.31 -19.06
CA ARG A 289 4.98 15.12 -19.11
C ARG A 289 4.88 14.40 -17.77
N VAL A 290 5.96 14.31 -17.00
CA VAL A 290 5.93 13.80 -15.63
C VAL A 290 4.97 14.62 -14.78
N GLY A 291 5.05 15.94 -14.83
CA GLY A 291 4.10 16.82 -14.12
C GLY A 291 2.65 16.61 -14.56
N GLN A 292 2.41 16.45 -15.88
CA GLN A 292 1.07 16.20 -16.43
C GLN A 292 0.54 14.79 -16.16
N ALA A 293 1.39 13.80 -15.86
CA ALA A 293 0.95 12.46 -15.53
C ALA A 293 0.02 12.45 -14.31
N GLY A 294 0.27 13.33 -13.34
CA GLY A 294 -0.58 13.50 -12.16
C GLY A 294 -0.29 12.52 -11.02
N TRP A 295 0.66 11.58 -11.19
CA TRP A 295 1.00 10.59 -10.16
C TRP A 295 1.62 11.25 -8.92
N LEU A 296 2.66 12.07 -9.11
CA LEU A 296 3.30 12.77 -8.01
C LEU A 296 2.32 13.73 -7.28
N SER A 297 1.36 14.30 -8.02
CA SER A 297 0.29 15.12 -7.41
C SER A 297 -0.65 14.29 -6.55
N ALA A 298 -0.95 13.04 -6.93
CA ALA A 298 -1.77 12.14 -6.14
C ALA A 298 -1.04 11.73 -4.84
N VAL A 299 0.26 11.46 -4.92
CA VAL A 299 1.12 11.17 -3.75
C VAL A 299 1.18 12.39 -2.82
N ALA A 300 1.42 13.58 -3.37
CA ALA A 300 1.44 14.84 -2.60
C ALA A 300 0.11 15.10 -1.88
N ALA A 301 -1.02 14.94 -2.57
CA ALA A 301 -2.36 15.11 -1.98
C ALA A 301 -2.64 14.10 -0.86
N SER A 302 -2.11 12.87 -0.98
CA SER A 302 -2.22 11.84 0.05
C SER A 302 -1.42 12.19 1.32
N LEU A 303 -0.21 12.70 1.14
CA LEU A 303 0.63 13.23 2.23
C LEU A 303 0.01 14.46 2.89
N GLU A 304 -0.57 15.37 2.09
CA GLU A 304 -1.24 16.57 2.60
C GLU A 304 -2.45 16.21 3.46
N ALA A 305 -3.27 15.25 3.00
CA ALA A 305 -4.42 14.78 3.78
C ALA A 305 -3.97 14.15 5.10
N ALA A 306 -2.93 13.31 5.07
CA ALA A 306 -2.37 12.71 6.28
C ALA A 306 -1.76 13.73 7.25
N ALA A 307 -1.03 14.72 6.73
CA ALA A 307 -0.44 15.80 7.53
C ALA A 307 -1.52 16.65 8.20
N ASN A 308 -2.63 16.96 7.50
CA ASN A 308 -3.77 17.66 8.09
C ASN A 308 -4.43 16.86 9.23
N VAL A 309 -4.59 15.54 9.06
CA VAL A 309 -5.09 14.66 10.13
C VAL A 309 -4.12 14.66 11.32
N ALA A 310 -2.83 14.45 11.05
CA ALA A 310 -1.81 14.44 12.09
C ALA A 310 -1.74 15.79 12.85
N GLN A 311 -1.87 16.91 12.15
CA GLN A 311 -1.89 18.23 12.76
C GLN A 311 -3.13 18.45 13.64
N CYS A 312 -4.31 17.95 13.26
CA CYS A 312 -5.49 18.01 14.12
C CYS A 312 -5.30 17.22 15.42
N ILE A 313 -4.58 16.08 15.36
CA ILE A 313 -4.30 15.22 16.52
C ILE A 313 -3.17 15.81 17.39
N TYR A 314 -2.12 16.33 16.77
CA TYR A 314 -0.88 16.79 17.40
C TYR A 314 -0.77 18.33 17.36
N SER A 315 -1.84 19.04 17.73
CA SER A 315 -1.78 20.50 17.90
C SER A 315 -1.23 20.88 19.26
N GLU A 316 -0.29 21.82 19.30
CA GLU A 316 0.28 22.31 20.56
C GLU A 316 -0.81 22.84 21.52
N GLY A 317 -0.79 22.35 22.76
CA GLY A 317 -1.71 22.78 23.82
C GLY A 317 -3.12 22.19 23.74
N LEU A 318 -3.47 21.46 22.70
CA LEU A 318 -4.75 20.75 22.60
C LEU A 318 -4.58 19.27 22.95
N LYS A 319 -5.49 18.76 23.79
CA LYS A 319 -5.58 17.34 24.14
C LYS A 319 -7.01 16.84 23.91
N GLU A 320 -7.14 15.54 23.72
CA GLU A 320 -8.42 14.87 23.57
C GLU A 320 -9.26 15.43 22.41
N VAL A 321 -8.60 15.66 21.27
CA VAL A 321 -9.24 16.14 20.03
C VAL A 321 -9.62 14.93 19.18
N PRO A 322 -10.91 14.56 19.07
CA PRO A 322 -11.29 13.45 18.20
C PRO A 322 -11.26 13.87 16.73
N VAL A 323 -10.73 12.98 15.90
CA VAL A 323 -10.69 13.15 14.44
C VAL A 323 -11.42 11.98 13.78
N VAL A 324 -12.36 12.29 12.90
CA VAL A 324 -13.09 11.32 12.10
C VAL A 324 -12.69 11.49 10.64
N ILE A 325 -12.28 10.39 9.99
CA ILE A 325 -11.97 10.40 8.56
C ILE A 325 -13.02 9.61 7.81
N HIS A 326 -13.50 10.17 6.71
CA HIS A 326 -14.32 9.44 5.76
C HIS A 326 -14.02 9.87 4.30
N GLY A 327 -14.44 9.03 3.38
CA GLY A 327 -14.46 9.31 1.94
C GLY A 327 -15.83 8.96 1.37
N GLY A 328 -15.86 8.19 0.28
CA GLY A 328 -17.08 7.60 -0.26
C GLY A 328 -17.46 6.34 0.53
N ASP A 329 -16.96 5.20 0.06
CA ASP A 329 -17.16 3.87 0.67
C ASP A 329 -16.23 3.60 1.87
N GLY A 330 -15.20 4.40 2.08
CA GLY A 330 -14.24 4.22 3.16
C GLY A 330 -13.22 3.10 2.95
N LEU A 331 -13.02 2.64 1.70
CA LEU A 331 -12.16 1.50 1.36
C LEU A 331 -10.80 1.89 0.76
N ASP A 332 -10.61 3.12 0.34
CA ASP A 332 -9.43 3.59 -0.40
C ASP A 332 -8.82 4.85 0.23
N SER A 333 -9.26 6.04 -0.17
CA SER A 333 -8.70 7.32 0.31
C SER A 333 -8.76 7.51 1.82
N THR A 334 -9.79 6.98 2.47
CA THR A 334 -9.90 6.95 3.93
C THR A 334 -8.76 6.16 4.56
N LEU A 335 -8.41 5.00 3.98
CA LEU A 335 -7.34 4.13 4.49
C LEU A 335 -5.96 4.74 4.22
N ILE A 336 -5.76 5.41 3.07
CA ILE A 336 -4.54 6.20 2.81
C ILE A 336 -4.36 7.24 3.92
N ALA A 337 -5.37 8.08 4.16
CA ALA A 337 -5.26 9.16 5.13
C ALA A 337 -5.05 8.64 6.57
N SER A 338 -5.77 7.57 6.98
CA SER A 338 -5.65 7.01 8.32
C SER A 338 -4.32 6.31 8.56
N SER A 339 -3.83 5.51 7.60
CA SER A 339 -2.56 4.79 7.76
C SER A 339 -1.35 5.73 7.69
N LEU A 340 -1.32 6.67 6.74
CA LEU A 340 -0.21 7.63 6.64
C LEU A 340 -0.14 8.54 7.86
N SER A 341 -1.28 9.00 8.41
CA SER A 341 -1.26 9.83 9.62
C SER A 341 -0.70 9.10 10.84
N GLN A 342 -0.94 7.79 10.96
CA GLN A 342 -0.33 6.97 12.01
C GLN A 342 1.19 6.87 11.85
N ILE A 343 1.68 6.70 10.61
CA ILE A 343 3.12 6.65 10.32
C ILE A 343 3.79 7.98 10.64
N LEU A 344 3.11 9.13 10.44
CA LEU A 344 3.61 10.44 10.82
C LEU A 344 3.74 10.59 12.34
N LEU A 345 2.72 10.14 13.07
CA LEU A 345 2.57 10.39 14.52
C LEU A 345 3.32 9.37 15.39
N ASP A 346 3.39 8.11 14.97
CA ASP A 346 3.84 6.98 15.78
C ASP A 346 5.15 6.39 15.25
N SER A 347 6.21 6.44 16.06
CA SER A 347 7.48 5.82 15.73
C SER A 347 7.37 4.29 15.61
N ASP A 348 6.49 3.64 16.39
CA ASP A 348 6.27 2.20 16.30
C ASP A 348 5.77 1.80 14.91
N ALA A 349 4.92 2.62 14.27
CA ALA A 349 4.42 2.38 12.92
C ALA A 349 5.52 2.43 11.83
N ARG A 350 6.71 2.92 12.16
CA ARG A 350 7.89 2.99 11.28
C ARG A 350 8.88 1.84 11.51
N THR A 351 8.58 0.93 12.41
CA THR A 351 9.29 -0.35 12.53
C THR A 351 8.73 -1.37 11.54
N ILE A 352 9.47 -2.44 11.25
CA ILE A 352 8.99 -3.52 10.36
C ILE A 352 7.68 -4.12 10.91
N ARG A 353 7.66 -4.50 12.18
CA ARG A 353 6.48 -5.10 12.82
C ARG A 353 5.33 -4.09 13.01
N GLY A 354 5.64 -2.86 13.33
CA GLY A 354 4.62 -1.81 13.46
C GLY A 354 3.99 -1.45 12.11
N PHE A 355 4.79 -1.39 11.04
CA PHE A 355 4.28 -1.16 9.68
C PHE A 355 3.42 -2.33 9.19
N GLU A 356 3.82 -3.57 9.47
CA GLU A 356 3.00 -4.76 9.27
C GLU A 356 1.64 -4.63 9.99
N SER A 357 1.66 -4.25 11.27
CA SER A 357 0.42 -4.04 12.04
C SER A 357 -0.47 -2.95 11.44
N VAL A 358 0.10 -1.88 10.89
CA VAL A 358 -0.66 -0.85 10.16
C VAL A 358 -1.30 -1.44 8.91
N ILE A 359 -0.57 -2.24 8.12
CA ILE A 359 -1.09 -2.88 6.91
C ILE A 359 -2.21 -3.88 7.26
N GLU A 360 -1.99 -4.75 8.25
CA GLU A 360 -2.99 -5.72 8.68
C GLU A 360 -4.28 -5.03 9.19
N ARG A 361 -4.15 -4.02 10.06
CA ARG A 361 -5.28 -3.33 10.67
C ARG A 361 -6.00 -2.39 9.71
N GLU A 362 -5.24 -1.52 9.02
CA GLU A 362 -5.81 -0.42 8.24
C GLU A 362 -6.08 -0.77 6.78
N TRP A 363 -5.51 -1.86 6.26
CA TRP A 363 -5.74 -2.27 4.88
C TRP A 363 -6.47 -3.60 4.80
N ILE A 364 -5.92 -4.65 5.38
CA ILE A 364 -6.46 -6.01 5.26
C ILE A 364 -7.75 -6.16 6.09
N CYS A 365 -7.67 -5.94 7.41
CA CYS A 365 -8.83 -6.00 8.30
C CYS A 365 -9.85 -4.87 8.03
N ALA A 366 -9.38 -3.70 7.58
CA ALA A 366 -10.26 -2.62 7.18
C ALA A 366 -11.05 -2.92 5.90
N GLY A 367 -10.71 -3.98 5.17
CA GLY A 367 -11.47 -4.48 4.03
C GLY A 367 -11.13 -3.79 2.71
N HIS A 368 -9.89 -3.29 2.54
CA HIS A 368 -9.43 -2.88 1.22
C HIS A 368 -9.48 -4.07 0.26
N PRO A 369 -10.20 -3.96 -0.88
CA PRO A 369 -10.45 -5.09 -1.74
C PRO A 369 -9.25 -5.38 -2.66
N PHE A 370 -8.17 -5.95 -2.11
CA PHE A 370 -6.90 -6.18 -2.81
C PHE A 370 -7.07 -6.94 -4.13
N SER A 371 -7.76 -8.07 -4.12
CA SER A 371 -7.94 -8.88 -5.33
C SER A 371 -8.66 -8.12 -6.44
N LEU A 372 -9.60 -7.23 -6.08
CA LEU A 372 -10.35 -6.42 -7.02
C LEU A 372 -9.54 -5.22 -7.52
N ARG A 373 -8.80 -4.54 -6.61
CA ARG A 373 -8.02 -3.35 -6.96
C ARG A 373 -6.78 -3.66 -7.78
N ASN A 374 -6.15 -4.81 -7.51
CA ASN A 374 -4.85 -5.20 -8.08
C ASN A 374 -4.98 -6.27 -9.18
N ASN A 375 -6.19 -6.48 -9.73
CA ASN A 375 -6.38 -7.44 -10.82
C ASN A 375 -5.56 -7.06 -12.05
N HIS A 376 -5.55 -5.77 -12.44
CA HIS A 376 -4.67 -5.19 -13.45
C HIS A 376 -3.88 -4.00 -12.89
N CYS A 377 -2.85 -3.56 -13.63
CA CYS A 377 -2.01 -2.44 -13.28
C CYS A 377 -2.03 -1.36 -14.39
N ALA A 378 -0.85 -0.94 -14.87
CA ALA A 378 -0.70 0.20 -15.77
C ALA A 378 -0.96 -0.11 -17.25
N TYR A 379 -0.97 -1.38 -17.67
CA TYR A 379 -1.00 -1.76 -19.07
C TYR A 379 -2.36 -2.26 -19.57
N ALA A 380 -3.35 -2.36 -18.71
CA ALA A 380 -4.71 -2.69 -19.11
C ALA A 380 -5.33 -1.54 -19.90
N GLU A 381 -5.82 -1.79 -21.12
CA GLU A 381 -6.56 -0.79 -21.90
C GLU A 381 -7.99 -0.65 -21.42
N GLY A 382 -8.57 0.54 -21.52
CA GLY A 382 -9.82 0.99 -20.93
C GLY A 382 -11.12 0.19 -21.24
N THR A 383 -11.03 -0.92 -21.97
CA THR A 383 -12.13 -1.86 -22.16
C THR A 383 -12.12 -3.02 -21.17
N VAL A 384 -10.99 -3.26 -20.49
CA VAL A 384 -10.78 -4.37 -19.55
C VAL A 384 -10.73 -3.88 -18.11
N THR A 385 -10.41 -2.61 -17.89
CA THR A 385 -10.42 -2.03 -16.54
C THR A 385 -11.86 -1.91 -16.05
N GLY A 386 -12.23 -2.79 -15.15
CA GLY A 386 -13.46 -2.61 -14.40
C GLY A 386 -13.42 -1.29 -13.62
N PRO A 387 -14.57 -0.69 -13.27
CA PRO A 387 -14.63 0.55 -12.51
C PRO A 387 -13.98 0.45 -11.11
N PHE A 388 -13.46 -0.69 -10.75
CA PHE A 388 -13.00 -1.05 -9.41
C PHE A 388 -11.49 -1.23 -9.29
N GLU A 389 -10.74 -1.31 -10.40
CA GLU A 389 -9.28 -1.47 -10.41
C GLU A 389 -8.60 -0.12 -10.18
N SER A 390 -7.63 -0.08 -9.27
CA SER A 390 -6.86 1.14 -9.01
C SER A 390 -5.64 0.86 -8.13
N PRO A 391 -4.48 1.46 -8.42
CA PRO A 391 -3.25 1.29 -7.67
C PRO A 391 -3.22 2.11 -6.36
N VAL A 392 -4.29 2.05 -5.58
CA VAL A 392 -4.46 2.83 -4.35
C VAL A 392 -3.39 2.47 -3.32
N PHE A 393 -3.11 1.18 -3.17
CA PHE A 393 -2.08 0.71 -2.25
C PHE A 393 -0.67 1.16 -2.69
N LEU A 394 -0.41 1.26 -4.00
CA LEU A 394 0.86 1.79 -4.50
C LEU A 394 1.02 3.29 -4.20
N VAL A 395 -0.06 4.09 -4.26
CA VAL A 395 -0.01 5.51 -3.82
C VAL A 395 0.38 5.61 -2.35
N PHE A 396 -0.16 4.73 -1.49
CA PHE A 396 0.23 4.67 -0.09
C PHE A 396 1.71 4.31 0.07
N LEU A 397 2.20 3.28 -0.62
CA LEU A 397 3.61 2.88 -0.57
C LEU A 397 4.55 3.97 -1.09
N ASP A 398 4.18 4.67 -2.18
CA ASP A 398 4.98 5.78 -2.71
C ASP A 398 4.99 6.97 -1.71
N ALA A 399 3.87 7.27 -1.07
CA ALA A 399 3.84 8.28 -0.01
C ALA A 399 4.77 7.93 1.16
N VAL A 400 4.84 6.64 1.57
CA VAL A 400 5.81 6.16 2.58
C VAL A 400 7.25 6.28 2.05
N HIS A 401 7.50 5.96 0.77
CA HIS A 401 8.81 6.17 0.14
C HIS A 401 9.24 7.64 0.18
N GLN A 402 8.34 8.59 -0.07
CA GLN A 402 8.64 10.02 0.09
C GLN A 402 9.03 10.38 1.52
N MET A 403 8.36 9.79 2.52
CA MET A 403 8.74 9.97 3.93
C MET A 403 10.13 9.40 4.23
N ILE A 404 10.45 8.19 3.77
CA ILE A 404 11.79 7.57 3.91
C ILE A 404 12.85 8.45 3.25
N SER A 405 12.57 8.96 2.04
CA SER A 405 13.51 9.83 1.31
C SER A 405 13.82 11.12 2.05
N GLN A 406 12.87 11.69 2.81
CA GLN A 406 13.04 12.90 3.58
C GLN A 406 13.54 12.65 5.02
N TYR A 407 13.21 11.50 5.60
CA TYR A 407 13.54 11.09 6.98
C TYR A 407 14.20 9.69 6.99
N PRO A 408 15.38 9.53 6.39
CA PRO A 408 15.97 8.20 6.17
C PRO A 408 16.34 7.46 7.46
N MET A 409 16.50 8.16 8.57
CA MET A 409 16.83 7.54 9.87
C MET A 409 15.57 7.17 10.69
N SER A 410 14.39 7.57 10.25
CA SER A 410 13.15 7.40 11.03
C SER A 410 12.45 6.07 10.77
N PHE A 411 12.93 5.26 9.82
CA PHE A 411 12.33 4.00 9.44
C PHE A 411 13.30 2.84 9.64
N GLU A 412 12.83 1.76 10.25
CA GLU A 412 13.59 0.53 10.44
C GLU A 412 13.81 -0.23 9.14
N PHE A 413 12.99 0.05 8.13
CA PHE A 413 13.04 -0.58 6.81
C PHE A 413 13.39 0.42 5.72
N ASP A 414 13.89 -0.12 4.61
CA ASP A 414 14.24 0.65 3.41
C ASP A 414 13.21 0.51 2.29
N GLU A 415 13.48 1.12 1.13
CA GLU A 415 12.58 1.08 -0.04
C GLU A 415 12.44 -0.33 -0.66
N ASN A 416 13.39 -1.27 -0.40
CA ASN A 416 13.26 -2.64 -0.89
C ASN A 416 12.05 -3.32 -0.26
N PHE A 417 11.77 -3.04 1.01
CA PHE A 417 10.58 -3.55 1.69
C PHE A 417 9.29 -3.05 1.04
N LEU A 418 9.23 -1.78 0.65
CA LEU A 418 8.07 -1.21 -0.03
C LEU A 418 7.86 -1.81 -1.42
N ILE A 419 8.95 -2.00 -2.19
CA ILE A 419 8.92 -2.66 -3.50
C ILE A 419 8.45 -4.11 -3.36
N PHE A 420 8.94 -4.83 -2.37
CA PHE A 420 8.53 -6.19 -2.05
C PHE A 420 7.02 -6.26 -1.76
N LEU A 421 6.50 -5.37 -0.93
CA LEU A 421 5.07 -5.29 -0.63
C LEU A 421 4.23 -4.97 -1.88
N PHE A 422 4.70 -4.07 -2.73
CA PHE A 422 4.04 -3.74 -3.99
C PHE A 422 3.92 -4.97 -4.90
N GLU A 423 5.02 -5.71 -5.12
CA GLU A 423 5.01 -6.89 -5.98
C GLU A 423 4.05 -7.96 -5.47
N HIS A 424 4.10 -8.24 -4.16
CA HIS A 424 3.25 -9.25 -3.54
C HIS A 424 1.78 -8.83 -3.39
N ALA A 425 1.48 -7.54 -3.44
CA ALA A 425 0.08 -7.08 -3.50
C ALA A 425 -0.57 -7.37 -4.86
N TYR A 426 0.21 -7.46 -5.95
CA TYR A 426 -0.30 -7.76 -7.30
C TYR A 426 -0.21 -9.24 -7.68
N ALA A 427 0.90 -9.88 -7.36
CA ALA A 427 1.10 -11.30 -7.67
C ALA A 427 2.03 -11.92 -6.62
N SER A 428 1.55 -12.92 -5.91
CA SER A 428 2.24 -13.47 -4.76
C SER A 428 2.07 -14.99 -4.67
N GLU A 429 3.10 -15.65 -4.17
CA GLU A 429 3.04 -17.01 -3.64
C GLU A 429 2.47 -17.07 -2.22
N PHE A 430 2.17 -15.94 -1.58
CA PHE A 430 1.65 -15.84 -0.22
C PHE A 430 0.17 -15.44 -0.21
N GLY A 431 -0.55 -15.79 0.87
CA GLY A 431 -1.97 -15.53 1.00
C GLY A 431 -2.36 -14.17 1.59
N SER A 432 -1.40 -13.37 2.08
CA SER A 432 -1.72 -12.18 2.90
C SER A 432 -2.59 -11.15 2.18
N PHE A 433 -2.36 -10.89 0.89
CA PHE A 433 -3.14 -9.94 0.09
C PHE A 433 -4.25 -10.59 -0.74
N LEU A 434 -4.51 -11.91 -0.59
CA LEU A 434 -5.62 -12.55 -1.27
C LEU A 434 -6.97 -12.18 -0.66
N GLY A 435 -7.97 -12.07 -1.51
CA GLY A 435 -9.34 -11.73 -1.13
C GLY A 435 -9.59 -10.23 -0.99
N ASN A 436 -10.85 -9.87 -0.79
CA ASN A 436 -11.33 -8.49 -0.73
C ASN A 436 -11.81 -8.08 0.69
N SER A 437 -11.83 -9.02 1.63
CA SER A 437 -12.24 -8.78 3.01
C SER A 437 -11.86 -9.96 3.92
N GLU A 438 -11.88 -9.75 5.23
CA GLU A 438 -11.73 -10.83 6.22
C GLU A 438 -12.84 -11.89 6.10
N LYS A 439 -14.03 -11.51 5.66
CA LYS A 439 -15.12 -12.43 5.34
C LYS A 439 -14.70 -13.43 4.28
N GLU A 440 -14.22 -12.98 3.13
CA GLU A 440 -13.73 -13.85 2.04
C GLU A 440 -12.56 -14.72 2.49
N LYS A 441 -11.59 -14.15 3.24
CA LYS A 441 -10.46 -14.91 3.79
C LYS A 441 -10.93 -16.09 4.66
N LYS A 442 -11.94 -15.86 5.49
CA LYS A 442 -12.52 -16.88 6.37
C LYS A 442 -13.33 -17.93 5.59
N GLU A 443 -14.19 -17.50 4.66
CA GLU A 443 -15.03 -18.38 3.85
C GLU A 443 -14.21 -19.35 2.99
N HIS A 444 -13.11 -18.88 2.42
CA HIS A 444 -12.23 -19.69 1.58
C HIS A 444 -11.08 -20.37 2.33
N GLY A 445 -10.93 -20.08 3.62
CA GLY A 445 -9.92 -20.68 4.48
C GLY A 445 -8.48 -20.26 4.10
N ILE A 446 -8.28 -19.04 3.58
CA ILE A 446 -6.99 -18.56 3.08
C ILE A 446 -5.91 -18.71 4.14
N ARG A 447 -6.14 -18.25 5.37
CA ARG A 447 -5.17 -18.34 6.48
C ARG A 447 -4.76 -19.79 6.84
N LYS A 448 -5.60 -20.79 6.50
CA LYS A 448 -5.33 -22.20 6.77
C LYS A 448 -4.66 -22.94 5.63
N LYS A 449 -4.81 -22.43 4.40
CA LYS A 449 -4.41 -23.12 3.17
C LYS A 449 -3.20 -22.49 2.49
N THR A 450 -2.75 -21.33 2.95
CA THR A 450 -1.66 -20.58 2.34
C THR A 450 -0.63 -20.16 3.37
N VAL A 451 0.58 -19.87 2.93
CA VAL A 451 1.65 -19.28 3.75
C VAL A 451 1.43 -17.78 3.84
N SER A 452 1.68 -17.18 5.01
CA SER A 452 1.66 -15.74 5.19
C SER A 452 2.91 -15.08 4.60
N LEU A 453 2.77 -13.90 3.99
CA LEU A 453 3.88 -13.06 3.59
C LEU A 453 4.81 -12.74 4.76
N TRP A 454 4.24 -12.53 5.94
CA TRP A 454 4.98 -12.18 7.15
C TRP A 454 5.89 -13.32 7.64
N SER A 455 5.52 -14.59 7.39
CA SER A 455 6.42 -15.72 7.63
C SER A 455 7.72 -15.62 6.83
N HIS A 456 7.65 -15.08 5.60
CA HIS A 456 8.81 -14.83 4.77
C HIS A 456 9.61 -13.61 5.26
N VAL A 457 8.92 -12.52 5.58
CA VAL A 457 9.56 -11.26 6.05
C VAL A 457 10.30 -11.47 7.37
N HIS A 458 9.72 -12.23 8.31
CA HIS A 458 10.33 -12.47 9.62
C HIS A 458 11.47 -13.50 9.60
N HIS A 459 11.66 -14.21 8.49
CA HIS A 459 12.80 -15.12 8.38
C HIS A 459 14.11 -14.31 8.42
N PRO A 460 15.08 -14.65 9.31
CA PRO A 460 16.26 -13.82 9.56
C PRO A 460 17.10 -13.49 8.30
N GLU A 461 17.18 -14.44 7.36
CA GLU A 461 17.93 -14.21 6.11
C GLU A 461 17.22 -13.21 5.18
N ASN A 462 15.89 -13.23 5.15
CA ASN A 462 15.08 -12.33 4.31
C ASN A 462 14.97 -10.94 4.94
N MET A 463 14.81 -10.88 6.25
CA MET A 463 14.72 -9.61 7.00
C MET A 463 15.94 -8.72 6.77
N LYS A 464 17.14 -9.28 6.65
CA LYS A 464 18.38 -8.55 6.36
C LYS A 464 18.30 -7.66 5.12
N GLN A 465 17.47 -8.04 4.14
CA GLN A 465 17.33 -7.30 2.88
C GLN A 465 16.49 -6.03 3.04
N PHE A 466 15.70 -5.95 4.11
CA PHE A 466 14.74 -4.87 4.36
C PHE A 466 15.19 -3.89 5.45
N VAL A 467 16.09 -4.33 6.33
CA VAL A 467 16.49 -3.54 7.50
C VAL A 467 17.34 -2.35 7.11
N ASN A 468 16.93 -1.18 7.57
CA ASN A 468 17.72 0.04 7.50
C ASN A 468 18.70 0.11 8.67
N VAL A 469 19.97 -0.09 8.42
CA VAL A 469 21.01 -0.07 9.45
C VAL A 469 21.23 1.32 10.11
N CYS A 470 20.69 2.39 9.51
CA CYS A 470 20.77 3.76 10.05
C CYS A 470 19.54 4.15 10.88
N TYR A 471 18.62 3.22 11.13
CA TYR A 471 17.40 3.49 11.90
C TYR A 471 17.69 4.02 13.30
N ASP A 472 16.99 5.10 13.67
CA ASP A 472 17.00 5.69 15.01
C ASP A 472 15.59 5.63 15.61
N PRO A 473 15.36 4.78 16.63
CA PRO A 473 14.04 4.62 17.25
C PRO A 473 13.61 5.86 18.06
N THR A 474 14.51 6.81 18.33
CA THR A 474 14.18 8.01 19.12
C THR A 474 13.51 9.11 18.32
N THR A 475 13.33 8.91 17.01
CA THR A 475 12.66 9.89 16.12
C THR A 475 11.18 10.03 16.51
N GLY A 476 10.79 11.24 16.93
CA GLY A 476 9.40 11.57 17.26
C GLY A 476 8.49 11.71 16.03
N VAL A 477 7.50 12.60 16.12
CA VAL A 477 6.59 12.93 14.99
C VAL A 477 7.38 13.50 13.83
N ILE A 478 7.08 13.05 12.61
CA ILE A 478 7.73 13.53 11.39
C ILE A 478 6.75 14.35 10.54
N TRP A 479 7.28 15.40 9.88
CA TRP A 479 6.49 16.32 9.05
C TRP A 479 7.13 16.46 7.66
N PRO A 480 6.83 15.54 6.72
CA PRO A 480 7.39 15.60 5.38
C PRO A 480 6.91 16.83 4.62
N SER A 481 7.81 17.43 3.86
CA SER A 481 7.45 18.52 2.94
C SER A 481 6.62 17.99 1.77
N ILE A 482 5.51 18.65 1.51
CA ILE A 482 4.63 18.37 0.35
C ILE A 482 4.89 19.33 -0.82
N ALA A 483 5.89 20.20 -0.71
CA ALA A 483 6.26 21.10 -1.78
C ALA A 483 6.65 20.30 -3.05
N PRO A 484 6.24 20.72 -4.26
CA PRO A 484 6.46 19.94 -5.48
C PRO A 484 7.91 19.52 -5.72
N GLN A 485 8.87 20.35 -5.32
CA GLN A 485 10.30 20.05 -5.43
C GLN A 485 10.80 18.98 -4.45
N CYS A 486 10.03 18.66 -3.42
CA CYS A 486 10.37 17.65 -2.42
C CYS A 486 9.77 16.28 -2.75
N ILE A 487 8.78 16.23 -3.64
CA ILE A 487 8.16 14.98 -4.09
C ILE A 487 8.89 14.49 -5.33
N LYS A 488 9.57 13.36 -5.20
CA LYS A 488 10.46 12.80 -6.23
C LYS A 488 9.84 11.58 -6.89
N ILE A 489 10.28 11.31 -8.12
CA ILE A 489 9.98 10.02 -8.75
C ILE A 489 10.67 8.93 -7.94
N TRP A 490 9.96 7.82 -7.75
CA TRP A 490 10.53 6.64 -7.12
C TRP A 490 11.35 5.85 -8.15
N ASP A 491 12.63 6.25 -8.29
CA ASP A 491 13.51 5.78 -9.37
C ASP A 491 13.65 4.25 -9.38
N ARG A 492 13.88 3.63 -8.20
CA ARG A 492 14.04 2.18 -8.07
C ARG A 492 12.77 1.39 -8.38
N LEU A 493 11.61 2.03 -8.39
CA LEU A 493 10.36 1.42 -8.83
C LEU A 493 10.14 1.62 -10.33
N PHE A 494 10.12 2.86 -10.81
CA PHE A 494 9.70 3.19 -12.18
C PHE A 494 10.79 2.93 -13.23
N PHE A 495 12.10 3.00 -12.86
CA PHE A 495 13.22 2.76 -13.78
C PHE A 495 13.93 1.43 -13.54
N ARG A 496 13.45 0.61 -12.63
CA ARG A 496 14.07 -0.65 -12.20
C ARG A 496 14.47 -1.59 -13.35
N TRP A 497 13.65 -1.64 -14.38
CA TRP A 497 13.84 -2.56 -15.52
C TRP A 497 14.41 -1.89 -16.76
N GLN A 498 14.77 -0.62 -16.66
CA GLN A 498 15.36 0.08 -17.79
C GLN A 498 16.86 -0.22 -17.86
N ARG A 499 17.32 -0.51 -19.07
CA ARG A 499 18.77 -0.52 -19.31
C ARG A 499 19.24 0.93 -19.22
N PRO A 500 20.33 1.24 -18.50
CA PRO A 500 20.99 2.52 -18.68
C PRO A 500 21.44 2.57 -20.13
N ASP A 501 20.73 3.32 -20.97
CA ASP A 501 21.26 3.74 -22.25
C ASP A 501 22.42 4.69 -21.95
N ASN A 502 23.57 4.45 -22.58
CA ASN A 502 24.77 5.28 -22.42
C ASN A 502 24.54 6.76 -22.74
N SER A 503 23.38 7.13 -23.31
CA SER A 503 22.99 8.52 -23.62
C SER A 503 22.49 9.32 -22.40
N TRP A 504 22.11 8.63 -21.30
CA TRP A 504 21.65 9.27 -20.04
C TRP A 504 22.57 8.91 -18.86
N SER A 505 23.52 8.00 -19.05
CA SER A 505 24.51 7.72 -18.03
C SER A 505 25.38 8.97 -17.86
N LYS A 506 25.35 9.57 -16.68
CA LYS A 506 26.50 10.31 -16.19
C LYS A 506 27.73 9.45 -16.50
N PRO A 507 28.87 10.04 -16.89
CA PRO A 507 30.10 9.28 -17.10
C PRO A 507 30.27 8.30 -15.95
N GLU A 508 30.72 7.07 -16.23
CA GLU A 508 30.87 6.02 -15.18
C GLU A 508 31.65 6.54 -13.97
N THR A 509 32.60 7.45 -14.21
CA THR A 509 33.34 8.20 -13.18
C THR A 509 32.47 9.03 -12.26
N GLU A 510 31.43 9.73 -12.77
CA GLU A 510 30.51 10.54 -11.93
C GLU A 510 29.57 9.63 -11.15
N THR A 511 29.15 8.49 -11.71
CA THR A 511 28.33 7.49 -11.01
C THR A 511 29.14 6.83 -9.89
N ILE A 512 30.39 6.45 -10.16
CA ILE A 512 31.30 5.88 -9.15
C ILE A 512 31.62 6.92 -8.08
N GLN A 513 31.85 8.19 -8.46
CA GLN A 513 32.10 9.26 -7.51
C GLN A 513 30.88 9.55 -6.62
N SER A 514 29.68 9.58 -7.20
CA SER A 514 28.42 9.75 -6.47
C SER A 514 28.18 8.60 -5.48
N LEU A 515 28.45 7.36 -5.89
CA LEU A 515 28.40 6.20 -5.00
C LEU A 515 29.46 6.29 -3.89
N ALA A 516 30.69 6.68 -4.22
CA ALA A 516 31.77 6.84 -3.23
C ALA A 516 31.44 7.93 -2.21
N ASP A 517 30.85 9.05 -2.63
CA ASP A 517 30.43 10.13 -1.76
C ASP A 517 29.24 9.74 -0.88
N HIS A 518 28.30 8.97 -1.43
CA HIS A 518 27.21 8.36 -0.66
C HIS A 518 27.74 7.42 0.43
N TRP A 519 28.69 6.54 0.09
CA TRP A 519 29.30 5.62 1.06
C TRP A 519 30.12 6.34 2.13
N LYS A 520 30.84 7.42 1.77
CA LYS A 520 31.57 8.26 2.75
C LYS A 520 30.61 8.98 3.71
N LEU A 521 29.47 9.46 3.21
CA LEU A 521 28.45 10.06 4.07
C LEU A 521 27.91 9.03 5.06
N ARG A 522 27.58 7.84 4.56
CA ARG A 522 27.06 6.72 5.36
C ARG A 522 28.07 6.23 6.40
N GLU A 523 29.35 6.18 6.05
CA GLU A 523 30.44 5.86 6.99
C GLU A 523 30.51 6.87 8.13
N LYS A 524 30.41 8.17 7.83
CA LYS A 524 30.36 9.23 8.85
C LYS A 524 29.15 9.09 9.78
N GLU A 525 27.98 8.81 9.24
CA GLU A 525 26.76 8.59 10.01
C GLU A 525 26.87 7.39 10.94
N LEU A 526 27.35 6.25 10.42
CA LEU A 526 27.56 5.04 11.21
C LEU A 526 28.61 5.25 12.30
N THR A 527 29.68 5.98 12.00
CA THR A 527 30.74 6.31 12.98
C THR A 527 30.20 7.21 14.07
N ALA A 528 29.35 8.19 13.72
CA ALA A 528 28.70 9.06 14.71
C ALA A 528 27.74 8.27 15.60
N LYS A 529 26.94 7.37 15.03
CA LYS A 529 26.01 6.48 15.75
C LYS A 529 26.77 5.52 16.67
N ALA A 530 27.84 4.90 16.20
CA ALA A 530 28.68 4.03 17.01
C ALA A 530 29.32 4.79 18.20
N SER A 531 29.74 6.03 17.97
CA SER A 531 30.30 6.90 19.02
C SER A 531 29.24 7.33 20.04
N SER A 532 27.99 7.56 19.60
CA SER A 532 26.86 7.85 20.47
C SER A 532 26.51 6.63 21.33
N LEU A 533 26.35 5.46 20.70
CA LEU A 533 26.06 4.20 21.41
C LEU A 533 27.14 3.85 22.44
N ARG A 534 28.44 4.06 22.11
CA ARG A 534 29.52 3.88 23.08
C ARG A 534 29.39 4.80 24.30
N ARG A 535 29.03 6.06 24.08
CA ARG A 535 28.79 7.02 25.19
C ARG A 535 27.62 6.54 26.06
N ASN A 536 26.50 6.15 25.47
CA ASN A 536 25.33 5.64 26.19
C ASN A 536 25.68 4.38 27.01
N VAL A 537 26.43 3.44 26.43
CA VAL A 537 26.87 2.22 27.14
C VAL A 537 27.76 2.58 28.33
N ILE A 538 28.69 3.55 28.18
CA ILE A 538 29.56 4.00 29.29
C ILE A 538 28.71 4.67 30.38
N GLU A 539 27.73 5.48 30.02
CA GLU A 539 26.84 6.18 30.95
C GLU A 539 25.96 5.18 31.71
N LEU A 540 25.29 4.26 31.04
CA LEU A 540 24.52 3.18 31.65
C LEU A 540 25.38 2.27 32.54
N SER A 541 26.64 2.00 32.14
CA SER A 541 27.57 1.22 32.94
C SER A 541 27.98 1.96 34.22
N ARG A 542 28.06 3.29 34.19
CA ARG A 542 28.31 4.13 35.39
C ARG A 542 27.08 4.15 36.30
N GLU A 543 25.89 4.32 35.76
CA GLU A 543 24.63 4.29 36.51
C GLU A 543 24.41 2.95 37.21
N LEU A 544 24.67 1.83 36.53
CA LEU A 544 24.60 0.50 37.10
C LEU A 544 25.62 0.27 38.25
N ARG A 545 26.82 0.87 38.16
CA ARG A 545 27.82 0.81 39.24
C ARG A 545 27.44 1.65 40.45
N VAL A 546 26.70 2.76 40.21
CA VAL A 546 26.22 3.64 41.30
C VAL A 546 24.98 3.06 41.98
N SER A 547 24.18 2.26 41.27
CA SER A 547 22.97 1.64 41.81
C SER A 547 23.18 0.26 42.47
N SER A 548 24.40 -0.27 42.50
CA SER A 548 24.75 -1.48 43.29
C SER A 548 25.34 -1.06 44.63
N PRO A 549 24.56 -1.08 45.72
CA PRO A 549 25.14 -0.90 47.05
C PRO A 549 25.98 -2.15 47.39
N ILE A 550 27.23 -1.91 47.83
CA ILE A 550 28.09 -2.91 48.47
C ILE A 550 27.45 -3.35 49.79
#